data_4bbfd707013c95f97d256837ebbf21f3
#
_entry.id   4bbfd707013c95f97d256837ebbf21f3
#
_cell.length_a   1.000
_cell.length_b   1.000
_cell.length_c   1.000
_cell.angle_alpha   90.00
_cell.angle_beta   90.00
_cell.angle_gamma   90.00
#
_symmetry.space_group_name_H-M   'P 1'
#
loop_
_entity.id
_entity.type
_entity.pdbx_description
1 polymer ?
#
loop_
_entity_poly.entity_id
_entity_poly.type
_entity_poly.pdbx_seq_one_letter_code
_entity_poly.pdbx_strand_id
1 'polypeptide(L)'
;KGQDLKGQTIKERSHLIGFVMQNPNQMICKPMIYDEVALGLRIRGVAEEEIEPKVDKALQICGLAPFKKWPVSALSFGQKKRVTIASMLALDPKVLILDEPTAGQDYHHYTEIMEFLKKLNEEGVTIIMITHDMHLMLEYTPHAIVISDGKKIGDASAVEILTNEEIAGRANLKTTSLYDLAVKIGIEDPSVFVQNFIDYERGTYR
;
A
#
# COMPACT_ATOMS: atom_id res chain seq x y z
N LYS A 1 14.07 12.90 0.99
CA LYS A 1 14.81 14.16 1.08
C LYS A 1 16.29 13.94 1.51
N GLY A 2 16.87 12.76 1.20
CA GLY A 2 18.29 12.46 1.41
C GLY A 2 18.75 12.28 2.87
N GLN A 3 17.84 12.23 3.83
CA GLN A 3 18.18 12.00 5.22
C GLN A 3 18.40 10.51 5.50
N ASP A 4 19.60 10.14 5.98
CA ASP A 4 19.88 8.77 6.42
C ASP A 4 19.14 8.46 7.73
N LEU A 5 18.38 7.38 7.74
CA LEU A 5 17.63 6.94 8.92
C LEU A 5 18.38 5.92 9.80
N LYS A 6 19.59 5.47 9.39
CA LYS A 6 20.32 4.41 10.11
C LYS A 6 20.60 4.74 11.57
N GLY A 7 20.92 6.00 11.86
CA GLY A 7 21.19 6.46 13.23
C GLY A 7 19.95 6.77 14.08
N GLN A 8 18.75 6.70 13.51
CA GLN A 8 17.51 7.06 14.20
C GLN A 8 16.94 5.87 14.99
N THR A 9 16.37 6.17 16.15
CA THR A 9 15.57 5.23 16.93
C THR A 9 14.26 4.88 16.22
N ILE A 10 13.59 3.81 16.65
CA ILE A 10 12.26 3.43 16.13
C ILE A 10 11.26 4.57 16.39
N LYS A 11 11.33 5.24 17.54
CA LYS A 11 10.47 6.37 17.88
C LYS A 11 10.63 7.52 16.90
N GLU A 12 11.87 7.92 16.58
CA GLU A 12 12.15 8.99 15.62
C GLU A 12 11.65 8.64 14.21
N ARG A 13 11.91 7.42 13.75
CA ARG A 13 11.42 6.94 12.45
C ARG A 13 9.89 6.91 12.38
N SER A 14 9.21 6.57 13.49
CA SER A 14 7.74 6.53 13.54
C SER A 14 7.06 7.88 13.31
N HIS A 15 7.80 9.00 13.47
CA HIS A 15 7.29 10.33 13.10
C HIS A 15 7.20 10.55 11.60
N LEU A 16 7.95 9.79 10.81
CA LEU A 16 8.01 9.91 9.37
C LEU A 16 7.30 8.77 8.64
N ILE A 17 7.34 7.57 9.22
CA ILE A 17 6.92 6.32 8.59
C ILE A 17 5.77 5.71 9.39
N GLY A 18 4.62 5.53 8.72
CA GLY A 18 3.54 4.66 9.19
C GLY A 18 3.74 3.25 8.64
N PHE A 19 3.46 2.22 9.45
CA PHE A 19 3.51 0.83 9.03
C PHE A 19 2.18 0.14 9.28
N VAL A 20 1.63 -0.51 8.26
CA VAL A 20 0.37 -1.25 8.32
C VAL A 20 0.64 -2.72 8.04
N MET A 21 0.37 -3.57 9.03
CA MET A 21 0.56 -5.01 8.94
C MET A 21 -0.49 -5.67 8.05
N GLN A 22 -0.19 -6.86 7.56
CA GLN A 22 -1.09 -7.68 6.74
C GLN A 22 -2.44 -7.93 7.43
N ASN A 23 -2.43 -8.37 8.68
CA ASN A 23 -3.65 -8.66 9.44
C ASN A 23 -4.01 -7.49 10.37
N PRO A 24 -5.12 -6.77 10.11
CA PRO A 24 -5.54 -5.64 10.93
C PRO A 24 -5.84 -6.01 12.38
N ASN A 25 -6.27 -7.25 12.66
CA ASN A 25 -6.55 -7.68 14.03
C ASN A 25 -5.28 -7.77 14.91
N GLN A 26 -4.09 -7.79 14.32
CA GLN A 26 -2.82 -7.75 15.07
C GLN A 26 -2.41 -6.33 15.44
N MET A 27 -2.99 -5.32 14.80
CA MET A 27 -2.70 -3.90 15.07
C MET A 27 -3.73 -3.27 15.98
N ILE A 28 -5.00 -3.65 15.84
CA ILE A 28 -6.12 -3.03 16.55
C ILE A 28 -6.06 -3.39 18.03
N CYS A 29 -5.96 -2.36 18.87
CA CYS A 29 -5.82 -2.48 20.33
C CYS A 29 -7.06 -2.00 21.10
N LYS A 30 -7.91 -1.19 20.47
CA LYS A 30 -9.08 -0.57 21.12
C LYS A 30 -10.39 -1.13 20.58
N PRO A 31 -11.43 -1.23 21.42
CA PRO A 31 -12.74 -1.72 21.00
C PRO A 31 -13.51 -0.73 20.12
N MET A 32 -13.25 0.58 20.26
CA MET A 32 -13.93 1.63 19.52
C MET A 32 -13.05 2.25 18.45
N ILE A 33 -13.62 2.56 17.30
CA ILE A 33 -12.91 3.10 16.12
C ILE A 33 -12.22 4.43 16.47
N TYR A 34 -12.94 5.35 17.14
CA TYR A 34 -12.37 6.63 17.56
C TYR A 34 -11.12 6.44 18.44
N ASP A 35 -11.23 5.56 19.44
CA ASP A 35 -10.14 5.33 20.39
C ASP A 35 -8.94 4.66 19.74
N GLU A 36 -9.16 3.80 18.76
CA GLU A 36 -8.10 3.16 17.99
C GLU A 36 -7.32 4.20 17.18
N VAL A 37 -8.02 5.07 16.45
CA VAL A 37 -7.38 6.10 15.63
C VAL A 37 -6.71 7.17 16.50
N ALA A 38 -7.30 7.52 17.64
CA ALA A 38 -6.74 8.49 18.59
C ALA A 38 -5.51 7.96 19.38
N LEU A 39 -5.35 6.64 19.46
CA LEU A 39 -4.34 6.02 20.34
C LEU A 39 -2.93 6.54 20.10
N GLY A 40 -2.49 6.56 18.85
CA GLY A 40 -1.15 7.01 18.50
C GLY A 40 -0.92 8.50 18.80
N LEU A 41 -1.94 9.33 18.63
CA LEU A 41 -1.89 10.75 18.95
C LEU A 41 -1.73 10.97 20.47
N ARG A 42 -2.50 10.23 21.28
CA ARG A 42 -2.39 10.27 22.75
C ARG A 42 -1.00 9.81 23.22
N ILE A 43 -0.47 8.73 22.64
CA ILE A 43 0.89 8.24 22.96
C ILE A 43 1.97 9.29 22.62
N ARG A 44 1.74 10.09 21.57
CA ARG A 44 2.65 11.20 21.20
C ARG A 44 2.47 12.44 22.05
N GLY A 45 1.52 12.48 22.98
CA GLY A 45 1.25 13.63 23.84
C GLY A 45 0.58 14.80 23.11
N VAL A 46 -0.17 14.53 22.03
CA VAL A 46 -0.97 15.55 21.34
C VAL A 46 -2.07 16.02 22.28
N ALA A 47 -2.30 17.32 22.33
CA ALA A 47 -3.35 17.91 23.17
C ALA A 47 -4.73 17.39 22.76
N GLU A 48 -5.63 17.10 23.72
CA GLU A 48 -6.91 16.43 23.46
C GLU A 48 -7.79 17.25 22.50
N GLU A 49 -7.69 18.58 22.52
CA GLU A 49 -8.39 19.49 21.62
C GLU A 49 -7.98 19.33 20.15
N GLU A 50 -6.76 18.85 19.89
CA GLU A 50 -6.23 18.62 18.56
C GLU A 50 -6.48 17.20 18.05
N ILE A 51 -6.81 16.27 18.95
CA ILE A 51 -7.00 14.85 18.60
C ILE A 51 -8.24 14.68 17.73
N GLU A 52 -9.37 15.22 18.15
CA GLU A 52 -10.65 15.02 17.44
C GLU A 52 -10.60 15.49 15.98
N PRO A 53 -10.10 16.69 15.65
CA PRO A 53 -9.96 17.12 14.25
C PRO A 53 -9.05 16.22 13.41
N LYS A 54 -7.96 15.70 13.99
CA LYS A 54 -7.03 14.79 13.29
C LYS A 54 -7.67 13.43 13.03
N VAL A 55 -8.39 12.89 14.00
CA VAL A 55 -9.15 11.64 13.87
C VAL A 55 -10.25 11.79 12.81
N ASP A 56 -11.01 12.88 12.84
CA ASP A 56 -12.09 13.13 11.89
C ASP A 56 -11.56 13.22 10.46
N LYS A 57 -10.45 13.95 10.27
CA LYS A 57 -9.78 14.02 8.96
C LYS A 57 -9.35 12.64 8.47
N ALA A 58 -8.67 11.85 9.31
CA ALA A 58 -8.21 10.52 8.95
C ALA A 58 -9.37 9.57 8.62
N LEU A 59 -10.43 9.58 9.43
CA LEU A 59 -11.63 8.77 9.18
C LEU A 59 -12.37 9.21 7.91
N GLN A 60 -12.43 10.50 7.61
CA GLN A 60 -13.03 11.02 6.39
C GLN A 60 -12.28 10.55 5.15
N ILE A 61 -10.94 10.66 5.15
CA ILE A 61 -10.07 10.19 4.07
C ILE A 61 -10.29 8.68 3.84
N CYS A 62 -10.38 7.89 4.91
CA CYS A 62 -10.58 6.44 4.85
C CYS A 62 -12.04 5.99 4.57
N GLY A 63 -12.99 6.93 4.40
CA GLY A 63 -14.41 6.61 4.19
C GLY A 63 -15.09 5.99 5.43
N LEU A 64 -14.56 6.25 6.62
CA LEU A 64 -15.02 5.69 7.89
C LEU A 64 -15.72 6.71 8.81
N ALA A 65 -15.90 7.95 8.38
CA ALA A 65 -16.51 9.01 9.19
C ALA A 65 -17.88 8.62 9.79
N PRO A 66 -18.80 7.93 9.05
CA PRO A 66 -20.09 7.50 9.60
C PRO A 66 -19.95 6.47 10.73
N PHE A 67 -18.84 5.77 10.82
CA PHE A 67 -18.59 4.69 11.77
C PHE A 67 -17.77 5.12 12.99
N LYS A 68 -17.41 6.42 13.12
CA LYS A 68 -16.54 6.97 14.19
C LYS A 68 -16.86 6.43 15.59
N LYS A 69 -18.15 6.33 15.92
CA LYS A 69 -18.63 5.90 17.25
C LYS A 69 -18.97 4.40 17.32
N TRP A 70 -18.62 3.63 16.30
CA TRP A 70 -18.94 2.20 16.26
C TRP A 70 -17.81 1.36 16.88
N PRO A 71 -18.19 0.16 17.39
CA PRO A 71 -17.18 -0.80 17.82
C PRO A 71 -16.48 -1.40 16.59
N VAL A 72 -15.17 -1.64 16.69
CA VAL A 72 -14.37 -2.27 15.63
C VAL A 72 -14.87 -3.67 15.27
N SER A 73 -15.49 -4.37 16.25
CA SER A 73 -16.06 -5.71 16.02
C SER A 73 -17.22 -5.74 15.01
N ALA A 74 -17.88 -4.61 14.77
CA ALA A 74 -18.98 -4.50 13.80
C ALA A 74 -18.49 -4.32 12.35
N LEU A 75 -17.19 -4.16 12.15
CA LEU A 75 -16.60 -3.89 10.83
C LEU A 75 -16.22 -5.16 10.07
N SER A 76 -16.34 -5.11 8.74
CA SER A 76 -15.74 -6.10 7.83
C SER A 76 -14.21 -6.08 7.92
N PHE A 77 -13.55 -7.10 7.37
CA PHE A 77 -12.09 -7.17 7.34
C PHE A 77 -11.48 -5.98 6.57
N GLY A 78 -12.04 -5.62 5.42
CA GLY A 78 -11.59 -4.46 4.63
C GLY A 78 -11.77 -3.14 5.37
N GLN A 79 -12.89 -2.96 6.09
CA GLN A 79 -13.11 -1.78 6.93
C GLN A 79 -12.11 -1.72 8.10
N LYS A 80 -11.80 -2.86 8.74
CA LYS A 80 -10.76 -2.93 9.78
C LYS A 80 -9.38 -2.54 9.22
N LYS A 81 -9.06 -2.96 8.00
CA LYS A 81 -7.83 -2.55 7.31
C LYS A 81 -7.79 -1.02 7.12
N ARG A 82 -8.91 -0.41 6.71
CA ARG A 82 -9.02 1.05 6.61
C ARG A 82 -8.89 1.74 7.97
N VAL A 83 -9.36 1.14 9.08
CA VAL A 83 -9.12 1.67 10.45
C VAL A 83 -7.63 1.68 10.77
N THR A 84 -6.88 0.61 10.48
CA THR A 84 -5.43 0.59 10.73
C THR A 84 -4.69 1.62 9.88
N ILE A 85 -5.13 1.85 8.64
CA ILE A 85 -4.59 2.92 7.80
C ILE A 85 -4.92 4.29 8.39
N ALA A 86 -6.18 4.52 8.83
CA ALA A 86 -6.59 5.78 9.46
C ALA A 86 -5.78 6.08 10.72
N SER A 87 -5.49 5.06 11.55
CA SER A 87 -4.65 5.20 12.75
C SER A 87 -3.23 5.67 12.42
N MET A 88 -2.68 5.21 11.29
CA MET A 88 -1.38 5.70 10.83
C MET A 88 -1.47 7.09 10.20
N LEU A 89 -2.50 7.37 9.39
CA LEU A 89 -2.69 8.67 8.74
C LEU A 89 -2.94 9.81 9.73
N ALA A 90 -3.64 9.54 10.84
CA ALA A 90 -3.83 10.52 11.90
C ALA A 90 -2.51 11.08 12.46
N LEU A 91 -1.43 10.32 12.35
CA LEU A 91 -0.08 10.69 12.77
C LEU A 91 0.70 11.51 11.73
N ASP A 92 0.09 11.85 10.60
CA ASP A 92 0.66 12.62 9.48
C ASP A 92 2.02 12.06 8.96
N PRO A 93 2.08 10.75 8.59
CA PRO A 93 3.31 10.16 8.08
C PRO A 93 3.65 10.73 6.70
N LYS A 94 4.94 10.76 6.36
CA LYS A 94 5.40 11.10 5.00
C LYS A 94 5.49 9.88 4.12
N VAL A 95 5.66 8.71 4.73
CA VAL A 95 5.75 7.41 4.06
C VAL A 95 4.81 6.45 4.78
N LEU A 96 3.99 5.75 4.01
CA LEU A 96 3.14 4.67 4.50
C LEU A 96 3.61 3.36 3.89
N ILE A 97 4.05 2.43 4.74
CA ILE A 97 4.43 1.08 4.33
C ILE A 97 3.27 0.15 4.65
N LEU A 98 2.82 -0.60 3.64
CA LEU A 98 1.73 -1.56 3.79
C LEU A 98 2.25 -2.96 3.44
N ASP A 99 2.04 -3.88 4.37
CA ASP A 99 2.37 -5.29 4.19
C ASP A 99 1.12 -6.02 3.70
N GLU A 100 1.19 -6.58 2.48
CA GLU A 100 0.12 -7.29 1.80
C GLU A 100 -1.26 -6.60 1.95
N PRO A 101 -1.43 -5.36 1.41
CA PRO A 101 -2.63 -4.57 1.68
C PRO A 101 -3.91 -5.20 1.16
N THR A 102 -3.83 -6.05 0.15
CA THR A 102 -4.96 -6.68 -0.54
C THR A 102 -5.14 -8.17 -0.22
N ALA A 103 -4.28 -8.74 0.63
CA ALA A 103 -4.33 -10.17 0.95
C ALA A 103 -5.70 -10.60 1.51
N GLY A 104 -6.26 -11.67 0.94
CA GLY A 104 -7.53 -12.24 1.37
C GLY A 104 -8.77 -11.41 1.01
N GLN A 105 -8.63 -10.44 0.09
CA GLN A 105 -9.75 -9.65 -0.43
C GLN A 105 -10.29 -10.27 -1.73
N ASP A 106 -11.60 -10.13 -1.96
CA ASP A 106 -12.16 -10.31 -3.29
C ASP A 106 -11.80 -9.12 -4.20
N TYR A 107 -12.04 -9.26 -5.50
CA TYR A 107 -11.67 -8.25 -6.50
C TYR A 107 -12.29 -6.87 -6.23
N HIS A 108 -13.54 -6.81 -5.74
CA HIS A 108 -14.18 -5.54 -5.45
C HIS A 108 -13.49 -4.80 -4.29
N HIS A 109 -13.23 -5.47 -3.19
CA HIS A 109 -12.54 -4.88 -2.03
C HIS A 109 -11.07 -4.59 -2.33
N TYR A 110 -10.42 -5.43 -3.14
CA TYR A 110 -9.08 -5.19 -3.69
C TYR A 110 -9.03 -3.83 -4.40
N THR A 111 -9.90 -3.62 -5.38
CA THR A 111 -9.95 -2.38 -6.17
C THR A 111 -10.21 -1.17 -5.28
N GLU A 112 -11.17 -1.27 -4.34
CA GLU A 112 -11.46 -0.18 -3.40
C GLU A 112 -10.23 0.23 -2.56
N ILE A 113 -9.45 -0.73 -2.07
CA ILE A 113 -8.23 -0.46 -1.29
C ILE A 113 -7.18 0.21 -2.17
N MET A 114 -6.98 -0.30 -3.40
CA MET A 114 -5.94 0.23 -4.29
C MET A 114 -6.25 1.65 -4.79
N GLU A 115 -7.50 1.91 -5.18
CA GLU A 115 -7.93 3.27 -5.56
C GLU A 115 -7.82 4.24 -4.38
N PHE A 116 -8.11 3.77 -3.18
CA PHE A 116 -7.92 4.56 -1.98
C PHE A 116 -6.44 4.90 -1.73
N LEU A 117 -5.52 3.93 -1.87
CA LEU A 117 -4.08 4.15 -1.71
C LEU A 117 -3.52 5.07 -2.81
N LYS A 118 -4.00 4.95 -4.04
CA LYS A 118 -3.66 5.84 -5.15
C LYS A 118 -4.02 7.28 -4.81
N LYS A 119 -5.24 7.51 -4.33
CA LYS A 119 -5.69 8.85 -3.90
C LYS A 119 -4.80 9.43 -2.79
N LEU A 120 -4.42 8.63 -1.79
CA LEU A 120 -3.48 9.07 -0.76
C LEU A 120 -2.12 9.47 -1.34
N ASN A 121 -1.64 8.75 -2.34
CA ASN A 121 -0.40 9.08 -3.02
C ASN A 121 -0.51 10.41 -3.78
N GLU A 122 -1.62 10.64 -4.46
CA GLU A 122 -1.91 11.93 -5.14
C GLU A 122 -1.98 13.09 -4.13
N GLU A 123 -2.42 12.84 -2.89
CA GLU A 123 -2.41 13.81 -1.78
C GLU A 123 -1.01 14.01 -1.15
N GLY A 124 0.04 13.34 -1.67
CA GLY A 124 1.44 13.55 -1.31
C GLY A 124 2.01 12.58 -0.28
N VAL A 125 1.29 11.54 0.10
CA VAL A 125 1.82 10.44 0.93
C VAL A 125 2.60 9.47 0.05
N THR A 126 3.87 9.21 0.38
CA THR A 126 4.63 8.17 -0.32
C THR A 126 4.13 6.79 0.12
N ILE A 127 3.66 5.99 -0.83
CA ILE A 127 3.17 4.63 -0.57
C ILE A 127 4.25 3.61 -0.94
N ILE A 128 4.56 2.71 -0.02
CA ILE A 128 5.42 1.54 -0.27
C ILE A 128 4.59 0.30 0.06
N MET A 129 4.41 -0.58 -0.90
CA MET A 129 3.71 -1.85 -0.70
C MET A 129 4.70 -3.01 -0.72
N ILE A 130 4.58 -3.90 0.24
CA ILE A 130 5.25 -5.20 0.24
C ILE A 130 4.21 -6.19 -0.26
N THR A 131 4.46 -6.84 -1.39
CA THR A 131 3.50 -7.76 -1.98
C THR A 131 4.18 -8.81 -2.84
N HIS A 132 3.53 -9.94 -3.00
CA HIS A 132 3.85 -10.98 -3.98
C HIS A 132 2.78 -11.04 -5.10
N ASP A 133 1.85 -10.11 -5.13
CA ASP A 133 0.81 -10.02 -6.16
C ASP A 133 1.33 -9.28 -7.39
N MET A 134 1.60 -10.03 -8.45
CA MET A 134 2.14 -9.50 -9.71
C MET A 134 1.13 -8.65 -10.47
N HIS A 135 -0.18 -8.92 -10.34
CA HIS A 135 -1.22 -8.09 -10.93
C HIS A 135 -1.25 -6.71 -10.27
N LEU A 136 -1.24 -6.68 -8.95
CA LEU A 136 -1.15 -5.43 -8.18
C LEU A 136 0.08 -4.62 -8.61
N MET A 137 1.23 -5.29 -8.72
CA MET A 137 2.47 -4.64 -9.09
C MET A 137 2.37 -4.00 -10.49
N LEU A 138 1.84 -4.71 -11.48
CA LEU A 138 1.68 -4.18 -12.84
C LEU A 138 0.64 -3.06 -12.92
N GLU A 139 -0.47 -3.22 -12.23
CA GLU A 139 -1.62 -2.34 -12.36
C GLU A 139 -1.43 -1.01 -11.60
N TYR A 140 -0.81 -1.04 -10.42
CA TYR A 140 -0.79 0.11 -9.52
C TYR A 140 0.59 0.68 -9.20
N THR A 141 1.69 -0.03 -9.50
CA THR A 141 3.03 0.44 -9.12
C THR A 141 3.85 0.86 -10.34
N PRO A 142 4.27 2.14 -10.40
CA PRO A 142 5.16 2.59 -11.48
C PRO A 142 6.59 2.08 -11.30
N HIS A 143 6.98 1.71 -10.08
CA HIS A 143 8.35 1.34 -9.70
C HIS A 143 8.35 0.20 -8.70
N ALA A 144 9.24 -0.75 -8.86
CA ALA A 144 9.36 -1.91 -8.00
C ALA A 144 10.82 -2.24 -7.65
N ILE A 145 11.01 -2.69 -6.42
CA ILE A 145 12.30 -3.19 -5.93
C ILE A 145 12.12 -4.68 -5.62
N VAL A 146 12.94 -5.51 -6.23
CA VAL A 146 12.90 -6.96 -6.00
C VAL A 146 13.99 -7.35 -5.02
N ILE A 147 13.58 -8.06 -3.96
CA ILE A 147 14.48 -8.58 -2.92
C ILE A 147 14.38 -10.11 -2.94
N SER A 148 15.52 -10.78 -3.07
CA SER A 148 15.64 -12.24 -2.95
C SER A 148 16.91 -12.57 -2.16
N ASP A 149 16.82 -13.56 -1.27
CA ASP A 149 17.93 -14.00 -0.40
C ASP A 149 18.61 -12.84 0.36
N GLY A 150 17.80 -11.88 0.83
CA GLY A 150 18.27 -10.72 1.58
C GLY A 150 19.04 -9.69 0.74
N LYS A 151 19.02 -9.79 -0.59
CA LYS A 151 19.70 -8.88 -1.51
C LYS A 151 18.72 -8.22 -2.47
N LYS A 152 18.98 -6.95 -2.80
CA LYS A 152 18.29 -6.27 -3.89
C LYS A 152 18.80 -6.83 -5.23
N ILE A 153 17.91 -7.43 -6.03
CA ILE A 153 18.24 -8.04 -7.32
C ILE A 153 17.59 -7.34 -8.50
N GLY A 154 16.62 -6.45 -8.25
CA GLY A 154 15.95 -5.64 -9.26
C GLY A 154 15.52 -4.27 -8.67
N ASP A 155 15.51 -3.25 -9.54
CA ASP A 155 15.14 -1.87 -9.18
C ASP A 155 14.77 -1.15 -10.48
N ALA A 156 13.51 -1.30 -10.93
CA ALA A 156 13.05 -0.84 -12.23
C ALA A 156 11.51 -0.71 -12.24
N SER A 157 10.91 -0.46 -13.40
CA SER A 157 9.45 -0.51 -13.55
C SER A 157 8.93 -1.93 -13.32
N ALA A 158 7.66 -2.05 -12.94
CA ALA A 158 7.00 -3.33 -12.74
C ALA A 158 7.04 -4.19 -14.01
N VAL A 159 6.84 -3.55 -15.18
CA VAL A 159 6.89 -4.24 -16.48
C VAL A 159 8.29 -4.79 -16.75
N GLU A 160 9.34 -3.95 -16.63
CA GLU A 160 10.73 -4.39 -16.87
C GLU A 160 11.12 -5.56 -15.95
N ILE A 161 10.69 -5.56 -14.69
CA ILE A 161 10.97 -6.66 -13.75
C ILE A 161 10.25 -7.95 -14.19
N LEU A 162 8.96 -7.87 -14.52
CA LEU A 162 8.15 -9.05 -14.81
C LEU A 162 8.31 -9.60 -16.24
N THR A 163 8.98 -8.85 -17.10
CA THR A 163 9.39 -9.30 -18.44
C THR A 163 10.88 -9.71 -18.51
N ASN A 164 11.61 -9.58 -17.40
CA ASN A 164 13.00 -10.02 -17.31
C ASN A 164 13.09 -11.43 -16.72
N GLU A 165 13.36 -12.42 -17.56
CA GLU A 165 13.40 -13.84 -17.17
C GLU A 165 14.47 -14.14 -16.09
N GLU A 166 15.61 -13.43 -16.09
CA GLU A 166 16.67 -13.63 -15.10
C GLU A 166 16.19 -13.15 -13.72
N ILE A 167 15.63 -11.93 -13.64
CA ILE A 167 15.13 -11.38 -12.37
C ILE A 167 13.95 -12.23 -11.88
N ALA A 168 13.00 -12.54 -12.77
CA ALA A 168 11.84 -13.35 -12.43
C ALA A 168 12.26 -14.73 -11.90
N GLY A 169 13.16 -15.42 -12.58
CA GLY A 169 13.66 -16.74 -12.15
C GLY A 169 14.39 -16.70 -10.80
N ARG A 170 15.26 -15.70 -10.57
CA ARG A 170 15.99 -15.54 -9.30
C ARG A 170 15.09 -15.16 -8.12
N ALA A 171 14.00 -14.47 -8.40
CA ALA A 171 13.03 -14.03 -7.38
C ALA A 171 11.91 -15.04 -7.15
N ASN A 172 11.88 -16.18 -7.85
CA ASN A 172 10.74 -17.10 -7.89
C ASN A 172 9.43 -16.39 -8.31
N LEU A 173 9.54 -15.35 -9.12
CA LEU A 173 8.40 -14.69 -9.73
C LEU A 173 8.04 -15.42 -11.03
N LYS A 174 6.77 -15.39 -11.39
CA LYS A 174 6.30 -15.87 -12.68
C LYS A 174 6.18 -14.69 -13.63
N THR A 175 6.66 -14.85 -14.87
CA THR A 175 6.34 -13.92 -15.95
C THR A 175 4.83 -13.81 -16.13
N THR A 176 4.35 -12.70 -16.66
CA THR A 176 2.92 -12.52 -16.86
C THR A 176 2.42 -13.38 -18.01
N SER A 177 1.17 -13.87 -17.92
CA SER A 177 0.55 -14.61 -19.03
C SER A 177 0.45 -13.77 -20.32
N LEU A 178 0.39 -12.44 -20.17
CA LEU A 178 0.40 -11.51 -21.29
C LEU A 178 1.79 -11.47 -21.98
N TYR A 179 2.86 -11.48 -21.21
CA TYR A 179 4.22 -11.60 -21.72
C TYR A 179 4.42 -12.95 -22.44
N ASP A 180 4.03 -14.05 -21.80
CA ASP A 180 4.11 -15.40 -22.39
C ASP A 180 3.33 -15.50 -23.68
N LEU A 181 2.16 -14.84 -23.77
CA LEU A 181 1.37 -14.77 -25.01
C LEU A 181 2.12 -14.00 -26.09
N ALA A 182 2.65 -12.80 -25.77
CA ALA A 182 3.39 -11.97 -26.71
C ALA A 182 4.58 -12.72 -27.33
N VAL A 183 5.35 -13.44 -26.50
CA VAL A 183 6.46 -14.28 -26.94
C VAL A 183 5.95 -15.40 -27.88
N LYS A 184 4.89 -16.12 -27.51
CA LYS A 184 4.34 -17.23 -28.31
C LYS A 184 3.82 -16.82 -29.69
N ILE A 185 3.25 -15.62 -29.81
CA ILE A 185 2.73 -15.11 -31.08
C ILE A 185 3.75 -14.30 -31.88
N GLY A 186 5.00 -14.22 -31.37
CA GLY A 186 6.11 -13.60 -32.08
C GLY A 186 6.08 -12.07 -32.13
N ILE A 187 5.55 -11.41 -31.09
CA ILE A 187 5.65 -9.95 -30.95
C ILE A 187 7.13 -9.58 -30.82
N GLU A 188 7.57 -8.60 -31.62
CA GLU A 188 8.96 -8.16 -31.68
C GLU A 188 9.48 -7.64 -30.34
N ASP A 189 8.66 -6.87 -29.62
CA ASP A 189 8.95 -6.38 -28.27
C ASP A 189 7.80 -6.74 -27.30
N PRO A 190 7.91 -7.91 -26.62
CA PRO A 190 6.91 -8.33 -25.65
C PRO A 190 6.74 -7.38 -24.47
N SER A 191 7.81 -6.67 -24.05
CA SER A 191 7.75 -5.73 -22.92
C SER A 191 6.94 -4.49 -23.27
N VAL A 192 7.15 -3.93 -24.44
CA VAL A 192 6.34 -2.80 -24.95
C VAL A 192 4.87 -3.23 -25.13
N PHE A 193 4.62 -4.45 -25.60
CA PHE A 193 3.26 -4.96 -25.70
C PHE A 193 2.55 -5.01 -24.34
N VAL A 194 3.22 -5.54 -23.32
CA VAL A 194 2.69 -5.58 -21.94
C VAL A 194 2.45 -4.15 -21.41
N GLN A 195 3.39 -3.23 -21.62
CA GLN A 195 3.24 -1.84 -21.18
C GLN A 195 2.04 -1.18 -21.86
N ASN A 196 1.90 -1.30 -23.18
CA ASN A 196 0.78 -0.72 -23.92
C ASN A 196 -0.57 -1.27 -23.45
N PHE A 197 -0.65 -2.56 -23.11
CA PHE A 197 -1.86 -3.17 -22.58
C PHE A 197 -2.22 -2.57 -21.21
N ILE A 198 -1.25 -2.45 -20.31
CA ILE A 198 -1.45 -1.85 -18.98
C ILE A 198 -1.91 -0.39 -19.11
N ASP A 199 -1.29 0.38 -20.00
CA ASP A 199 -1.63 1.78 -20.23
C ASP A 199 -3.04 1.93 -20.81
N TYR A 200 -3.46 1.01 -21.68
CA TYR A 200 -4.83 0.95 -22.19
C TYR A 200 -5.85 0.66 -21.08
N GLU A 201 -5.59 -0.35 -20.25
CA GLU A 201 -6.44 -0.72 -19.11
C GLU A 201 -6.57 0.43 -18.09
N ARG A 202 -5.48 1.14 -17.83
CA ARG A 202 -5.48 2.33 -16.96
C ARG A 202 -6.20 3.54 -17.55
N GLY A 203 -6.67 3.46 -18.79
CA GLY A 203 -7.32 4.57 -19.48
C GLY A 203 -6.38 5.71 -19.84
N THR A 204 -5.08 5.46 -19.90
CA THR A 204 -4.05 6.45 -20.25
C THR A 204 -4.02 6.72 -21.76
N TYR A 205 -4.62 5.87 -22.55
CA TYR A 205 -4.88 6.05 -23.99
C TYR A 205 -6.28 6.68 -24.21
N ARG A 206 -6.51 7.88 -23.73
CA ARG A 206 -7.66 8.69 -24.12
C ARG A 206 -7.22 9.99 -24.77
#